data_c89603c1ddab1a193d93f500c742217f
#
_entry.id   c89603c1ddab1a193d93f500c742217f
#
_cell.length_a   1.000
_cell.length_b   1.000
_cell.length_c   1.000
_cell.angle_alpha   90.00
_cell.angle_beta   90.00
_cell.angle_gamma   90.00
#
_symmetry.space_group_name_H-M   'P 1'
#
loop_
_entity.id
_entity.type
_entity.pdbx_description
1 polymer ?
#
loop_
_entity_poly.entity_id
_entity_poly.type
_entity_poly.pdbx_seq_one_letter_code
_entity_poly.pdbx_strand_id
1 'polypeptide(L)'
;MKGFINLILAFVSAFYILLDREKLVKGIKKLNYSLFDKNFANYLTLWTNDAKTVFEQYIVGNIIDSFIVGVICYFGALVLKLPYTSMIALIIGVTNVIPVFGPFLGAIPVIIILCLIDPFSALIFTIFIFILQQFDGNIIKPIVLGDKLGMSGFWILFSVTIGGALFGVVGMFLGVPIFALIYAGVHDYIQVRLRNKKITINDRAG
;
A
#
# COMPACT_ATOMS: atom_id res chain seq x y z
N MET A 1 -19.87 10.66 -18.62
CA MET A 1 -18.95 11.68 -19.18
C MET A 1 -18.13 12.41 -18.13
N LYS A 2 -18.68 12.87 -16.98
CA LYS A 2 -17.89 13.57 -15.93
C LYS A 2 -16.70 12.76 -15.39
N GLY A 3 -16.84 11.45 -15.17
CA GLY A 3 -15.76 10.60 -14.66
C GLY A 3 -14.55 10.48 -15.61
N PHE A 4 -14.79 10.38 -16.90
CA PHE A 4 -13.74 10.28 -17.91
C PHE A 4 -12.95 11.61 -18.04
N ILE A 5 -13.66 12.73 -18.02
CA ILE A 5 -13.02 14.05 -18.02
C ILE A 5 -12.17 14.24 -16.78
N ASN A 6 -12.69 13.89 -15.62
CA ASN A 6 -11.92 13.98 -14.35
C ASN A 6 -10.67 13.09 -14.37
N LEU A 7 -10.74 11.92 -14.98
CA LEU A 7 -9.58 11.02 -15.12
C LEU A 7 -8.52 11.62 -16.03
N ILE A 8 -8.91 12.22 -17.16
CA ILE A 8 -7.97 12.93 -18.05
C ILE A 8 -7.34 14.12 -17.33
N LEU A 9 -8.15 14.94 -16.65
CA LEU A 9 -7.64 16.10 -15.90
C LEU A 9 -6.67 15.66 -14.78
N ALA A 10 -6.97 14.58 -14.06
CA ALA A 10 -6.08 14.04 -13.06
C ALA A 10 -4.74 13.58 -13.65
N PHE A 11 -4.78 12.90 -14.82
CA PHE A 11 -3.58 12.44 -15.50
C PHE A 11 -2.72 13.60 -15.99
N VAL A 12 -3.34 14.61 -16.63
CA VAL A 12 -2.66 15.83 -17.08
C VAL A 12 -2.07 16.58 -15.89
N SER A 13 -2.82 16.75 -14.80
CA SER A 13 -2.33 17.43 -13.60
C SER A 13 -1.15 16.70 -12.97
N ALA A 14 -1.21 15.36 -12.88
CA ALA A 14 -0.10 14.54 -12.38
C ALA A 14 1.15 14.71 -13.26
N PHE A 15 1.00 14.75 -14.58
CA PHE A 15 2.11 14.97 -15.51
C PHE A 15 2.77 16.34 -15.32
N TYR A 16 1.99 17.41 -15.17
CA TYR A 16 2.51 18.75 -14.90
C TYR A 16 3.21 18.85 -13.54
N ILE A 17 2.66 18.21 -12.50
CA ILE A 17 3.29 18.15 -11.17
C ILE A 17 4.65 17.44 -11.25
N LEU A 18 4.76 16.37 -12.06
CA LEU A 18 6.02 15.65 -12.25
C LEU A 18 7.04 16.48 -13.01
N LEU A 19 6.62 17.22 -14.06
CA LEU A 19 7.50 18.10 -14.83
C LEU A 19 8.06 19.26 -14.01
N ASP A 20 7.22 19.88 -13.17
CA ASP A 20 7.60 21.02 -12.34
C ASP A 20 8.03 20.64 -10.92
N ARG A 21 8.25 19.33 -10.64
CA ARG A 21 8.57 18.80 -9.31
C ARG A 21 9.63 19.61 -8.56
N GLU A 22 10.75 19.91 -9.23
CA GLU A 22 11.84 20.64 -8.57
C GLU A 22 11.45 22.07 -8.20
N LYS A 23 10.72 22.77 -9.08
CA LYS A 23 10.25 24.13 -8.82
C LYS A 23 9.24 24.15 -7.67
N LEU A 24 8.29 23.20 -7.68
CA LEU A 24 7.29 23.06 -6.63
C LEU A 24 7.94 22.77 -5.26
N VAL A 25 8.86 21.81 -5.19
CA VAL A 25 9.58 21.48 -3.95
C VAL A 25 10.40 22.67 -3.44
N LYS A 26 11.12 23.39 -4.33
CA LYS A 26 11.85 24.61 -3.95
C LYS A 26 10.90 25.71 -3.46
N GLY A 27 9.74 25.86 -4.11
CA GLY A 27 8.71 26.82 -3.69
C GLY A 27 8.16 26.53 -2.32
N ILE A 28 7.77 25.26 -2.06
CA ILE A 28 7.26 24.83 -0.77
C ILE A 28 8.32 25.00 0.34
N LYS A 29 9.59 24.65 0.07
CA LYS A 29 10.68 24.89 1.03
C LYS A 29 10.83 26.38 1.35
N LYS A 30 10.83 27.27 0.34
CA LYS A 30 10.93 28.72 0.57
C LYS A 30 9.76 29.22 1.42
N LEU A 31 8.53 28.77 1.13
CA LEU A 31 7.35 29.10 1.91
C LEU A 31 7.47 28.65 3.36
N ASN A 32 7.92 27.41 3.59
CA ASN A 32 8.15 26.86 4.91
C ASN A 32 9.11 27.71 5.74
N TYR A 33 10.29 28.06 5.20
CA TYR A 33 11.27 28.91 5.87
C TYR A 33 10.85 30.38 5.99
N SER A 34 9.88 30.84 5.22
CA SER A 34 9.31 32.19 5.31
C SER A 34 8.26 32.31 6.40
N LEU A 35 7.48 31.23 6.64
CA LEU A 35 6.36 31.25 7.59
C LEU A 35 6.72 30.80 8.99
N PHE A 36 7.77 29.98 9.15
CA PHE A 36 8.11 29.32 10.40
C PHE A 36 9.55 29.61 10.83
N ASP A 37 9.79 29.53 12.13
CA ASP A 37 11.14 29.59 12.68
C ASP A 37 12.03 28.49 12.10
N LYS A 38 13.34 28.77 11.99
CA LYS A 38 14.33 27.88 11.39
C LYS A 38 14.29 26.45 11.95
N ASN A 39 14.10 26.30 13.27
CA ASN A 39 14.04 24.97 13.91
C ASN A 39 12.81 24.19 13.49
N PHE A 40 11.65 24.83 13.47
CA PHE A 40 10.40 24.21 13.05
C PHE A 40 10.37 23.94 11.55
N ALA A 41 10.91 24.86 10.73
CA ALA A 41 11.04 24.67 9.28
C ALA A 41 11.96 23.48 8.93
N ASN A 42 13.07 23.32 9.67
CA ASN A 42 13.93 22.15 9.53
C ASN A 42 13.19 20.85 9.91
N TYR A 43 12.46 20.84 11.01
CA TYR A 43 11.66 19.69 11.43
C TYR A 43 10.64 19.28 10.36
N LEU A 44 9.87 20.24 9.84
CA LEU A 44 8.92 19.99 8.76
C LEU A 44 9.59 19.47 7.48
N THR A 45 10.77 19.97 7.16
CA THR A 45 11.53 19.51 5.98
C THR A 45 12.01 18.07 6.14
N LEU A 46 12.49 17.69 7.32
CA LEU A 46 12.87 16.31 7.63
C LEU A 46 11.65 15.39 7.55
N TRP A 47 10.56 15.76 8.23
CA TRP A 47 9.32 15.00 8.22
C TRP A 47 8.75 14.80 6.81
N THR A 48 8.83 15.82 5.94
CA THR A 48 8.41 15.71 4.53
C THR A 48 9.30 14.76 3.74
N ASN A 49 10.61 14.70 4.02
CA ASN A 49 11.51 13.75 3.38
C ASN A 49 11.22 12.30 3.84
N ASP A 50 10.95 12.11 5.12
CA ASP A 50 10.57 10.80 5.66
C ASP A 50 9.24 10.35 5.07
N ALA A 51 8.26 11.25 4.98
CA ALA A 51 7.00 11.02 4.31
C ALA A 51 7.19 10.54 2.87
N LYS A 52 8.01 11.26 2.09
CA LYS A 52 8.34 10.87 0.72
C LYS A 52 8.90 9.45 0.67
N THR A 53 9.85 9.13 1.54
CA THR A 53 10.49 7.81 1.58
C THR A 53 9.50 6.70 1.90
N VAL A 54 8.60 6.91 2.88
CA VAL A 54 7.54 5.96 3.25
C VAL A 54 6.61 5.71 2.07
N PHE A 55 6.15 6.79 1.40
CA PHE A 55 5.28 6.66 0.23
C PHE A 55 5.96 5.94 -0.93
N GLU A 56 7.19 6.32 -1.28
CA GLU A 56 7.94 5.70 -2.37
C GLU A 56 8.14 4.19 -2.10
N GLN A 57 8.61 3.84 -0.92
CA GLN A 57 8.84 2.44 -0.55
C GLN A 57 7.56 1.62 -0.54
N TYR A 58 6.46 2.19 -0.03
CA TYR A 58 5.18 1.50 0.03
C TYR A 58 4.58 1.29 -1.36
N ILE A 59 4.51 2.33 -2.19
CA ILE A 59 3.92 2.24 -3.54
C ILE A 59 4.74 1.31 -4.42
N VAL A 60 6.04 1.51 -4.49
CA VAL A 60 6.93 0.68 -5.31
C VAL A 60 6.93 -0.77 -4.79
N GLY A 61 7.00 -0.95 -3.47
CA GLY A 61 6.96 -2.28 -2.87
C GLY A 61 5.66 -3.03 -3.21
N ASN A 62 4.49 -2.40 -3.07
CA ASN A 62 3.22 -3.05 -3.43
C ASN A 62 3.09 -3.36 -4.92
N ILE A 63 3.61 -2.50 -5.80
CA ILE A 63 3.61 -2.78 -7.24
C ILE A 63 4.50 -3.99 -7.56
N ILE A 64 5.69 -4.05 -6.98
CA ILE A 64 6.62 -5.18 -7.17
C ILE A 64 6.01 -6.46 -6.60
N ASP A 65 5.45 -6.41 -5.38
CA ASP A 65 4.77 -7.53 -4.74
C ASP A 65 3.63 -8.07 -5.63
N SER A 66 2.75 -7.19 -6.07
CA SER A 66 1.61 -7.53 -6.92
C SER A 66 2.05 -8.14 -8.27
N PHE A 67 3.13 -7.64 -8.84
CA PHE A 67 3.70 -8.19 -10.05
C PHE A 67 4.25 -9.61 -9.82
N ILE A 68 5.00 -9.81 -8.72
CA ILE A 68 5.55 -11.13 -8.35
C ILE A 68 4.42 -12.12 -8.13
N VAL A 69 3.39 -11.75 -7.34
CA VAL A 69 2.21 -12.59 -7.08
C VAL A 69 1.47 -12.93 -8.37
N GLY A 70 1.31 -11.96 -9.27
CA GLY A 70 0.70 -12.18 -10.58
C GLY A 70 1.49 -13.18 -11.44
N VAL A 71 2.81 -13.06 -11.47
CA VAL A 71 3.70 -13.98 -12.19
C VAL A 71 3.64 -15.39 -11.61
N ILE A 72 3.73 -15.53 -10.28
CA ILE A 72 3.63 -16.84 -9.62
C ILE A 72 2.23 -17.45 -9.85
N CYS A 73 1.19 -16.63 -9.77
CA CYS A 73 -0.17 -17.06 -10.06
C CYS A 73 -0.32 -17.57 -11.50
N TYR A 74 0.29 -16.89 -12.49
CA TYR A 74 0.29 -17.32 -13.88
C TYR A 74 0.92 -18.69 -14.06
N PHE A 75 2.14 -18.88 -13.58
CA PHE A 75 2.84 -20.16 -13.72
C PHE A 75 2.17 -21.27 -12.90
N GLY A 76 1.68 -20.97 -11.70
CA GLY A 76 0.95 -21.95 -10.90
C GLY A 76 -0.34 -22.40 -11.56
N ALA A 77 -1.15 -21.48 -12.08
CA ALA A 77 -2.37 -21.80 -12.81
C ALA A 77 -2.09 -22.58 -14.12
N LEU A 78 -0.96 -22.28 -14.79
CA LEU A 78 -0.53 -23.02 -15.97
C LEU A 78 -0.16 -24.48 -15.64
N VAL A 79 0.61 -24.69 -14.58
CA VAL A 79 0.99 -26.04 -14.10
C VAL A 79 -0.23 -26.84 -13.67
N LEU A 80 -1.18 -26.20 -13.02
CA LEU A 80 -2.45 -26.80 -12.58
C LEU A 80 -3.47 -26.96 -13.73
N LYS A 81 -3.09 -26.55 -14.97
CA LYS A 81 -3.94 -26.61 -16.16
C LYS A 81 -5.32 -25.92 -15.96
N LEU A 82 -5.34 -24.83 -15.20
CA LEU A 82 -6.57 -24.09 -14.99
C LEU A 82 -7.02 -23.35 -16.27
N PRO A 83 -8.31 -23.29 -16.58
CA PRO A 83 -8.80 -22.51 -17.71
C PRO A 83 -8.57 -21.01 -17.45
N TYR A 84 -8.40 -20.24 -18.53
CA TYR A 84 -8.21 -18.77 -18.48
C TYR A 84 -7.04 -18.30 -17.61
N THR A 85 -5.95 -19.02 -17.61
CA THR A 85 -4.73 -18.76 -16.80
C THR A 85 -4.29 -17.28 -16.80
N SER A 86 -4.23 -16.66 -17.98
CA SER A 86 -3.80 -15.25 -18.12
C SER A 86 -4.77 -14.27 -17.44
N MET A 87 -6.08 -14.54 -17.56
CA MET A 87 -7.11 -13.71 -16.92
C MET A 87 -7.05 -13.85 -15.39
N ILE A 88 -6.90 -15.07 -14.89
CA ILE A 88 -6.75 -15.35 -13.45
C ILE A 88 -5.54 -14.57 -12.90
N ALA A 89 -4.37 -14.72 -13.53
CA ALA A 89 -3.14 -14.07 -13.10
C ALA A 89 -3.25 -12.54 -13.13
N LEU A 90 -3.88 -11.99 -14.16
CA LEU A 90 -4.10 -10.55 -14.27
C LEU A 90 -5.01 -10.04 -13.15
N ILE A 91 -6.14 -10.70 -12.91
CA ILE A 91 -7.08 -10.31 -11.86
C ILE A 91 -6.38 -10.37 -10.49
N ILE A 92 -5.71 -11.48 -10.16
CA ILE A 92 -5.02 -11.66 -8.89
C ILE A 92 -3.89 -10.63 -8.73
N GLY A 93 -3.05 -10.44 -9.76
CA GLY A 93 -1.96 -9.48 -9.71
C GLY A 93 -2.45 -8.04 -9.52
N VAL A 94 -3.45 -7.61 -10.30
CA VAL A 94 -3.98 -6.24 -10.19
C VAL A 94 -4.67 -5.99 -8.86
N THR A 95 -5.48 -6.92 -8.39
CA THR A 95 -6.18 -6.75 -7.10
C THR A 95 -5.25 -6.81 -5.90
N ASN A 96 -4.13 -7.55 -5.99
CA ASN A 96 -3.16 -7.67 -4.90
C ASN A 96 -2.48 -6.34 -4.51
N VAL A 97 -2.55 -5.32 -5.37
CA VAL A 97 -2.11 -3.96 -5.03
C VAL A 97 -2.84 -3.40 -3.80
N ILE A 98 -4.09 -3.83 -3.56
CA ILE A 98 -4.87 -3.38 -2.41
C ILE A 98 -4.54 -4.25 -1.19
N PRO A 99 -3.89 -3.70 -0.14
CA PRO A 99 -3.51 -4.50 1.03
C PRO A 99 -4.74 -5.12 1.71
N VAL A 100 -4.57 -6.31 2.25
CA VAL A 100 -5.56 -7.09 2.99
C VAL A 100 -6.76 -7.51 2.13
N PHE A 101 -7.44 -6.60 1.46
CA PHE A 101 -8.66 -6.89 0.67
C PHE A 101 -8.37 -7.36 -0.75
N GLY A 102 -7.21 -7.03 -1.31
CA GLY A 102 -6.84 -7.40 -2.68
C GLY A 102 -6.97 -8.89 -3.00
N PRO A 103 -6.41 -9.78 -2.17
CA PRO A 103 -6.54 -11.22 -2.35
C PRO A 103 -8.00 -11.70 -2.45
N PHE A 104 -8.88 -11.16 -1.61
CA PHE A 104 -10.30 -11.54 -1.61
C PHE A 104 -11.05 -10.96 -2.81
N LEU A 105 -10.76 -9.69 -3.16
CA LEU A 105 -11.36 -9.02 -4.32
C LEU A 105 -10.99 -9.71 -5.64
N GLY A 106 -9.81 -10.33 -5.71
CA GLY A 106 -9.39 -11.10 -6.87
C GLY A 106 -9.89 -12.55 -6.85
N ALA A 107 -9.74 -13.24 -5.72
CA ALA A 107 -10.05 -14.66 -5.62
C ALA A 107 -11.56 -14.95 -5.76
N ILE A 108 -12.43 -14.16 -5.12
CA ILE A 108 -13.87 -14.41 -5.12
C ILE A 108 -14.46 -14.42 -6.54
N PRO A 109 -14.25 -13.38 -7.40
CA PRO A 109 -14.77 -13.41 -8.77
C PRO A 109 -14.21 -14.57 -9.59
N VAL A 110 -12.92 -14.87 -9.44
CA VAL A 110 -12.28 -15.97 -10.16
C VAL A 110 -12.87 -17.31 -9.76
N ILE A 111 -13.08 -17.56 -8.45
CA ILE A 111 -13.71 -18.79 -7.97
C ILE A 111 -15.13 -18.92 -8.55
N ILE A 112 -15.93 -17.86 -8.53
CA ILE A 112 -17.28 -17.87 -9.08
C ILE A 112 -17.25 -18.21 -10.59
N ILE A 113 -16.37 -17.57 -11.36
CA ILE A 113 -16.25 -17.84 -12.80
C ILE A 113 -15.84 -19.30 -13.04
N LEU A 114 -14.85 -19.79 -12.30
CA LEU A 114 -14.40 -21.17 -12.42
C LEU A 114 -15.49 -22.19 -12.00
N CYS A 115 -16.25 -21.90 -10.94
CA CYS A 115 -17.38 -22.74 -10.54
C CYS A 115 -18.45 -22.91 -11.63
N LEU A 116 -18.67 -21.87 -12.44
CA LEU A 116 -19.64 -21.92 -13.54
C LEU A 116 -19.12 -22.72 -14.75
N ILE A 117 -17.79 -22.85 -14.89
CA ILE A 117 -17.16 -23.54 -16.01
C ILE A 117 -16.85 -24.99 -15.65
N ASP A 118 -16.12 -25.18 -14.56
CA ASP A 118 -15.70 -26.47 -14.01
C ASP A 118 -15.51 -26.38 -12.51
N PRO A 119 -16.42 -26.91 -11.69
CA PRO A 119 -16.32 -26.88 -10.23
C PRO A 119 -15.03 -27.51 -9.67
N PHE A 120 -14.44 -28.48 -10.38
CA PHE A 120 -13.21 -29.10 -9.96
C PHE A 120 -12.02 -28.14 -10.10
N SER A 121 -11.94 -27.41 -11.21
CA SER A 121 -10.96 -26.32 -11.39
C SER A 121 -11.13 -25.22 -10.36
N ALA A 122 -12.35 -24.88 -9.96
CA ALA A 122 -12.60 -23.91 -8.89
C ALA A 122 -12.05 -24.38 -7.54
N LEU A 123 -12.21 -25.66 -7.21
CA LEU A 123 -11.65 -26.24 -5.98
C LEU A 123 -10.12 -26.20 -5.99
N ILE A 124 -9.50 -26.64 -7.09
CA ILE A 124 -8.04 -26.60 -7.26
C ILE A 124 -7.53 -25.16 -7.10
N PHE A 125 -8.17 -24.19 -7.78
CA PHE A 125 -7.79 -22.79 -7.67
C PHE A 125 -7.93 -22.24 -6.25
N THR A 126 -9.00 -22.61 -5.54
CA THR A 126 -9.23 -22.16 -4.15
C THR A 126 -8.10 -22.63 -3.23
N ILE A 127 -7.66 -23.87 -3.36
CA ILE A 127 -6.53 -24.40 -2.57
C ILE A 127 -5.24 -23.69 -2.97
N PHE A 128 -5.01 -23.56 -4.26
CA PHE A 128 -3.81 -22.91 -4.80
C PHE A 128 -3.69 -21.46 -4.35
N ILE A 129 -4.78 -20.67 -4.49
CA ILE A 129 -4.73 -19.25 -4.11
C ILE A 129 -4.54 -19.08 -2.60
N PHE A 130 -5.11 -19.95 -1.78
CA PHE A 130 -4.89 -19.93 -0.34
C PHE A 130 -3.41 -20.15 0.00
N ILE A 131 -2.77 -21.15 -0.62
CA ILE A 131 -1.32 -21.42 -0.43
C ILE A 131 -0.49 -20.23 -0.93
N LEU A 132 -0.82 -19.69 -2.10
CA LEU A 132 -0.13 -18.53 -2.67
C LEU A 132 -0.22 -17.33 -1.74
N GLN A 133 -1.40 -17.05 -1.14
CA GLN A 133 -1.58 -15.93 -0.22
C GLN A 133 -0.80 -16.13 1.09
N GLN A 134 -0.68 -17.37 1.58
CA GLN A 134 0.17 -17.65 2.74
C GLN A 134 1.65 -17.43 2.43
N PHE A 135 2.07 -17.84 1.23
CA PHE A 135 3.44 -17.60 0.76
C PHE A 135 3.71 -16.10 0.57
N ASP A 136 2.77 -15.37 -0.02
CA ASP A 136 2.83 -13.93 -0.18
C ASP A 136 2.98 -13.20 1.17
N GLY A 137 2.07 -13.47 2.09
CA GLY A 137 2.03 -12.80 3.40
C GLY A 137 3.24 -13.07 4.29
N ASN A 138 3.79 -14.29 4.24
CA ASN A 138 4.88 -14.72 5.13
C ASN A 138 6.28 -14.61 4.52
N ILE A 139 6.40 -14.55 3.20
CA ILE A 139 7.70 -14.56 2.51
C ILE A 139 7.86 -13.35 1.59
N ILE A 140 6.96 -13.16 0.61
CA ILE A 140 7.14 -12.12 -0.41
C ILE A 140 7.02 -10.74 0.22
N LYS A 141 5.94 -10.46 0.94
CA LYS A 141 5.71 -9.15 1.58
C LYS A 141 6.82 -8.75 2.55
N PRO A 142 7.30 -9.60 3.47
CA PRO A 142 8.44 -9.25 4.32
C PRO A 142 9.71 -8.93 3.53
N ILE A 143 9.97 -9.64 2.42
CA ILE A 143 11.16 -9.39 1.57
C ILE A 143 11.01 -8.07 0.81
N VAL A 144 9.86 -7.80 0.23
CA VAL A 144 9.62 -6.65 -0.66
C VAL A 144 9.32 -5.37 0.12
N LEU A 145 8.43 -5.44 1.08
CA LEU A 145 7.99 -4.29 1.88
C LEU A 145 8.82 -4.14 3.17
N GLY A 146 9.27 -5.26 3.77
CA GLY A 146 9.98 -5.28 5.05
C GLY A 146 9.14 -4.68 6.19
N ASP A 147 9.78 -4.46 7.34
CA ASP A 147 9.17 -3.82 8.53
C ASP A 147 9.13 -2.28 8.42
N LYS A 148 9.19 -1.75 7.21
CA LYS A 148 9.41 -0.32 6.95
C LYS A 148 8.28 0.59 7.39
N LEU A 149 7.08 0.05 7.58
CA LEU A 149 5.93 0.83 8.03
C LEU A 149 5.89 1.01 9.55
N GLY A 150 6.61 0.17 10.32
CA GLY A 150 6.66 0.24 11.79
C GLY A 150 5.31 0.06 12.48
N MET A 151 4.31 -0.47 11.79
CA MET A 151 2.94 -0.63 12.27
C MET A 151 2.56 -2.10 12.40
N SER A 152 1.78 -2.43 13.44
CA SER A 152 1.18 -3.76 13.55
C SER A 152 0.08 -3.97 12.50
N GLY A 153 -0.23 -5.25 12.20
CA GLY A 153 -1.30 -5.62 11.26
C GLY A 153 -2.66 -5.00 11.58
N PHE A 154 -2.96 -4.76 12.87
CA PHE A 154 -4.16 -4.05 13.30
C PHE A 154 -4.23 -2.65 12.70
N TRP A 155 -3.15 -1.87 12.79
CA TRP A 155 -3.11 -0.50 12.26
C TRP A 155 -3.17 -0.45 10.73
N ILE A 156 -2.63 -1.46 10.06
CA ILE A 156 -2.76 -1.60 8.62
C ILE A 156 -4.23 -1.84 8.24
N LEU A 157 -4.90 -2.81 8.88
CA LEU A 157 -6.31 -3.09 8.65
C LEU A 157 -7.18 -1.85 8.95
N PHE A 158 -6.93 -1.16 10.05
CA PHE A 158 -7.63 0.05 10.45
C PHE A 158 -7.50 1.15 9.39
N SER A 159 -6.28 1.41 8.91
CA SER A 159 -6.01 2.43 7.90
C SER A 159 -6.67 2.13 6.56
N VAL A 160 -6.66 0.86 6.13
CA VAL A 160 -7.33 0.41 4.90
C VAL A 160 -8.85 0.56 5.03
N THR A 161 -9.42 0.19 6.19
CA THR A 161 -10.87 0.28 6.42
C THR A 161 -11.35 1.73 6.41
N ILE A 162 -10.68 2.62 7.15
CA ILE A 162 -11.04 4.04 7.18
C ILE A 162 -10.77 4.71 5.84
N GLY A 163 -9.61 4.46 5.25
CA GLY A 163 -9.27 4.98 3.93
C GLY A 163 -10.30 4.56 2.88
N GLY A 164 -10.71 3.30 2.92
CA GLY A 164 -11.74 2.76 2.04
C GLY A 164 -13.11 3.41 2.21
N ALA A 165 -13.53 3.64 3.45
CA ALA A 165 -14.79 4.31 3.76
C ALA A 165 -14.83 5.77 3.29
N LEU A 166 -13.70 6.48 3.34
CA LEU A 166 -13.60 7.89 2.97
C LEU A 166 -13.38 8.12 1.46
N PHE A 167 -12.53 7.33 0.83
CA PHE A 167 -12.05 7.57 -0.53
C PHE A 167 -12.12 6.33 -1.45
N GLY A 168 -12.85 5.28 -1.05
CA GLY A 168 -12.98 4.05 -1.82
C GLY A 168 -11.63 3.32 -2.02
N VAL A 169 -11.46 2.69 -3.19
CA VAL A 169 -10.26 1.89 -3.52
C VAL A 169 -8.96 2.69 -3.40
N VAL A 170 -8.96 3.94 -3.84
CA VAL A 170 -7.78 4.82 -3.72
C VAL A 170 -7.44 5.07 -2.26
N GLY A 171 -8.45 5.26 -1.41
CA GLY A 171 -8.28 5.42 0.03
C GLY A 171 -7.79 4.14 0.72
N MET A 172 -8.22 2.96 0.28
CA MET A 172 -7.68 1.69 0.79
C MET A 172 -6.17 1.60 0.54
N PHE A 173 -5.72 1.98 -0.64
CA PHE A 173 -4.32 1.93 -1.01
C PHE A 173 -3.49 3.03 -0.32
N LEU A 174 -3.89 4.29 -0.45
CA LEU A 174 -3.14 5.42 0.09
C LEU A 174 -3.31 5.62 1.61
N GLY A 175 -4.36 5.06 2.19
CA GLY A 175 -4.62 5.12 3.63
C GLY A 175 -3.49 4.56 4.48
N VAL A 176 -2.86 3.48 4.02
CA VAL A 176 -1.76 2.83 4.76
C VAL A 176 -0.55 3.76 4.93
N PRO A 177 0.07 4.34 3.89
CA PRO A 177 1.21 5.22 4.07
C PRO A 177 0.84 6.54 4.77
N ILE A 178 -0.37 7.07 4.56
CA ILE A 178 -0.85 8.25 5.28
C ILE A 178 -0.92 7.96 6.78
N PHE A 179 -1.53 6.84 7.15
CA PHE A 179 -1.64 6.45 8.55
C PHE A 179 -0.29 6.11 9.17
N ALA A 180 0.63 5.50 8.41
CA ALA A 180 2.00 5.22 8.86
C ALA A 180 2.72 6.51 9.28
N LEU A 181 2.57 7.58 8.51
CA LEU A 181 3.15 8.88 8.84
C LEU A 181 2.54 9.50 10.10
N ILE A 182 1.20 9.43 10.23
CA ILE A 182 0.52 9.92 11.44
C ILE A 182 1.01 9.13 12.65
N TYR A 183 1.08 7.80 12.53
CA TYR A 183 1.53 6.90 13.59
C TYR A 183 2.98 7.20 14.00
N ALA A 184 3.89 7.34 13.04
CA ALA A 184 5.28 7.70 13.30
C ALA A 184 5.40 9.06 13.99
N GLY A 185 4.68 10.07 13.52
CA GLY A 185 4.69 11.41 14.14
C GLY A 185 4.16 11.40 15.58
N VAL A 186 3.09 10.63 15.86
CA VAL A 186 2.57 10.46 17.23
C VAL A 186 3.57 9.71 18.10
N HIS A 187 4.17 8.65 17.58
CA HIS A 187 5.18 7.88 18.29
C HIS A 187 6.39 8.76 18.68
N ASP A 188 6.92 9.51 17.72
CA ASP A 188 8.05 10.43 17.96
C ASP A 188 7.71 11.50 19.00
N TYR A 189 6.52 12.07 18.92
CA TYR A 189 6.05 13.05 19.91
C TYR A 189 5.98 12.44 21.31
N ILE A 190 5.47 11.22 21.44
CA ILE A 190 5.41 10.49 22.72
C ILE A 190 6.81 10.24 23.25
N GLN A 191 7.74 9.76 22.42
CA GLN A 191 9.12 9.47 22.83
C GLN A 191 9.84 10.74 23.34
N VAL A 192 9.69 11.86 22.63
CA VAL A 192 10.27 13.14 23.07
C VAL A 192 9.67 13.58 24.41
N ARG A 193 8.38 13.41 24.63
CA ARG A 193 7.72 13.75 25.90
C ARG A 193 8.16 12.84 27.05
N LEU A 194 8.29 11.54 26.84
CA LEU A 194 8.77 10.58 27.82
C LEU A 194 10.23 10.88 28.21
N ARG A 195 11.07 11.15 27.23
CA ARG A 195 12.47 11.53 27.45
C ARG A 195 12.59 12.81 28.30
N ASN A 196 11.77 13.83 28.01
CA ASN A 196 11.75 15.06 28.78
C ASN A 196 11.28 14.85 30.23
N LYS A 197 10.40 13.86 30.46
CA LYS A 197 9.93 13.47 31.80
C LYS A 197 10.84 12.46 32.50
N LYS A 198 11.93 12.00 31.84
CA LYS A 198 12.85 10.96 32.34
C LYS A 198 12.13 9.65 32.70
N ILE A 199 11.04 9.34 31.99
CA ILE A 199 10.27 8.10 32.16
C ILE A 199 10.73 7.12 31.10
N THR A 200 11.23 5.96 31.50
CA THR A 200 11.51 4.82 30.62
C THR A 200 10.39 3.80 30.78
N ILE A 201 9.55 3.64 29.75
CA ILE A 201 8.58 2.56 29.67
C ILE A 201 9.31 1.37 29.03
N ASN A 202 9.33 0.23 29.72
CA ASN A 202 9.97 -0.96 29.18
C ASN A 202 9.01 -1.60 28.18
N ASP A 203 9.26 -1.44 26.88
CA ASP A 203 8.45 -2.00 25.78
C ASP A 203 8.55 -3.54 25.66
N ARG A 204 8.97 -4.24 26.72
CA ARG A 204 9.03 -5.70 26.77
C ARG A 204 7.75 -6.31 27.35
N ALA A 205 6.62 -5.99 26.75
CA ALA A 205 5.37 -6.69 27.03
C ALA A 205 4.51 -6.72 25.76
N GLY A 206 4.72 -7.75 24.92
CA GLY A 206 3.91 -8.00 23.75
C GLY A 206 4.55 -9.03 22.86
#